data_167f8fc90b706aaa642d3913e3b0a518
#
_entry.id   167f8fc90b706aaa642d3913e3b0a518
#
_cell.length_a   1.000
_cell.length_b   1.000
_cell.length_c   1.000
_cell.angle_alpha   90.00
_cell.angle_beta   90.00
_cell.angle_gamma   90.00
#
_symmetry.space_group_name_H-M   'P 1'
#
loop_
_entity.id
_entity.type
_entity.pdbx_description
1 polymer ?
#
loop_
_entity_poly.entity_id
_entity_poly.type
_entity_poly.pdbx_seq_one_letter_code
_entity_poly.pdbx_strand_id
1 'polypeptide(L)'
;NWISAIGKEELTNNNYGYLMEGGNTTFARESLVFDEEGNSSWIATDTVKVAASRPVELNPFYIDTIYEVSGRKIAYMVYNEFSTGPNNQATDTEYREQMKQIFARFKGQSPDAFILDLRYNPGGYLSCATDLGSYLAPAVDLGKVFCTTLYNNISDPQKVDFPLNTGLASENLNLSKLYVLTSKFTA
;
A
#
# COMPACT_ATOMS: atom_id res chain seq x y z
N ASN A 1 22.59 19.34 6.63
CA ASN A 1 22.05 20.56 6.01
C ASN A 1 20.55 20.65 6.26
N TRP A 2 20.06 21.82 6.58
CA TRP A 2 18.66 22.12 6.88
C TRP A 2 18.10 23.03 5.79
N ILE A 3 16.80 22.96 5.53
CA ILE A 3 16.12 23.92 4.67
C ILE A 3 15.76 25.13 5.52
N SER A 4 16.26 26.31 5.16
CA SER A 4 16.01 27.55 5.88
C SER A 4 15.04 28.49 5.16
N ALA A 5 14.96 28.41 3.83
CA ALA A 5 14.06 29.25 3.05
C ALA A 5 13.52 28.56 1.82
N ILE A 6 12.37 29.05 1.34
CA ILE A 6 11.70 28.64 0.09
C ILE A 6 11.64 29.87 -0.81
N GLY A 7 12.31 29.79 -1.95
CA GLY A 7 12.47 30.94 -2.83
C GLY A 7 13.28 32.03 -2.10
N LYS A 8 12.62 33.17 -1.80
CA LYS A 8 13.21 34.28 -1.06
C LYS A 8 12.64 34.44 0.36
N GLU A 9 11.74 33.56 0.76
CA GLU A 9 11.03 33.64 2.03
C GLU A 9 11.62 32.66 3.04
N GLU A 10 11.89 33.12 4.24
CA GLU A 10 12.33 32.28 5.36
C GLU A 10 11.24 31.24 5.70
N LEU A 11 11.66 29.99 5.95
CA LEU A 11 10.75 28.92 6.31
C LEU A 11 10.31 29.07 7.77
N THR A 12 9.00 29.11 7.97
CA THR A 12 8.36 29.29 9.27
C THR A 12 7.26 28.24 9.47
N ASN A 13 6.73 28.16 10.68
CA ASN A 13 5.57 27.29 10.99
C ASN A 13 4.29 27.73 10.22
N ASN A 14 4.26 28.94 9.66
CA ASN A 14 3.08 29.45 8.96
C ASN A 14 3.14 29.21 7.45
N ASN A 15 4.34 28.98 6.89
CA ASN A 15 4.51 28.86 5.43
C ASN A 15 5.11 27.50 4.99
N TYR A 16 5.40 26.59 5.93
CA TYR A 16 5.95 25.26 5.58
C TYR A 16 5.02 24.46 4.63
N GLY A 17 3.73 24.80 4.58
CA GLY A 17 2.75 24.21 3.67
C GLY A 17 3.15 24.32 2.20
N TYR A 18 3.91 25.36 1.82
CA TYR A 18 4.45 25.53 0.47
C TYR A 18 5.36 24.36 0.02
N LEU A 19 5.95 23.64 0.96
CA LEU A 19 6.69 22.40 0.66
C LEU A 19 5.80 21.33 0.04
N MET A 20 4.50 21.37 0.32
CA MET A 20 3.51 20.37 -0.12
C MET A 20 2.76 20.81 -1.38
N GLU A 21 2.92 22.06 -1.84
CA GLU A 21 2.19 22.59 -3.01
C GLU A 21 2.69 22.05 -4.34
N GLY A 22 3.89 21.46 -4.35
CA GLY A 22 4.40 20.70 -5.49
C GLY A 22 4.82 21.51 -6.71
N GLY A 23 4.92 22.85 -6.61
CA GLY A 23 5.43 23.72 -7.69
C GLY A 23 6.95 23.64 -7.86
N ASN A 24 7.46 24.19 -8.98
CA ASN A 24 8.89 24.45 -9.12
C ASN A 24 9.34 25.39 -8.02
N THR A 25 10.35 25.01 -7.25
CA THR A 25 10.83 25.87 -6.17
C THR A 25 12.34 25.76 -5.96
N THR A 26 12.88 26.73 -5.24
CA THR A 26 14.29 26.77 -4.85
C THR A 26 14.35 26.77 -3.32
N PHE A 27 15.07 25.81 -2.76
CA PHE A 27 15.32 25.75 -1.32
C PHE A 27 16.70 26.30 -1.00
N ALA A 28 16.78 27.21 -0.03
CA ALA A 28 18.06 27.57 0.58
C ALA A 28 18.38 26.57 1.69
N ARG A 29 19.65 26.17 1.78
CA ARG A 29 20.14 25.24 2.77
C ARG A 29 21.18 25.90 3.66
N GLU A 30 21.17 25.51 4.93
CA GLU A 30 22.11 25.96 5.94
C GLU A 30 22.67 24.77 6.70
N SER A 31 23.86 24.92 7.23
CA SER A 31 24.49 23.98 8.15
C SER A 31 24.72 24.63 9.49
N LEU A 32 24.44 23.90 10.55
CA LEU A 32 24.81 24.30 11.92
C LEU A 32 26.31 24.05 12.09
N VAL A 33 27.02 25.08 12.47
CA VAL A 33 28.45 25.00 12.78
C VAL A 33 28.69 25.47 14.21
N PHE A 34 29.75 24.98 14.83
CA PHE A 34 30.15 25.35 16.17
C PHE A 34 31.53 26.03 16.09
N ASP A 35 31.71 27.10 16.84
CA ASP A 35 33.02 27.72 17.04
C ASP A 35 33.86 26.99 18.10
N GLU A 36 35.10 27.46 18.36
CA GLU A 36 36.01 26.86 19.33
C GLU A 36 35.50 26.99 20.78
N GLU A 37 34.61 27.95 21.06
CA GLU A 37 33.97 28.17 22.37
C GLU A 37 32.68 27.32 22.50
N GLY A 38 32.26 26.61 21.48
CA GLY A 38 31.06 25.75 21.47
C GLY A 38 29.75 26.50 21.17
N ASN A 39 29.81 27.77 20.75
CA ASN A 39 28.62 28.51 20.31
C ASN A 39 28.22 28.03 18.93
N SER A 40 26.91 27.90 18.70
CA SER A 40 26.38 27.45 17.38
C SER A 40 25.93 28.65 16.54
N SER A 41 26.16 28.52 15.22
CA SER A 41 25.63 29.44 14.23
C SER A 41 25.19 28.73 12.97
N TRP A 42 24.19 29.29 12.28
CA TRP A 42 23.75 28.79 11.00
C TRP A 42 24.51 29.47 9.87
N ILE A 43 25.11 28.70 8.99
CA ILE A 43 25.83 29.20 7.82
C ILE A 43 25.13 28.72 6.57
N ALA A 44 24.77 29.67 5.68
CA ALA A 44 24.24 29.37 4.37
C ALA A 44 25.25 28.54 3.55
N THR A 45 24.78 27.42 2.98
CA THR A 45 25.64 26.52 2.20
C THR A 45 25.40 26.67 0.71
N ASP A 46 24.18 26.42 0.26
CA ASP A 46 23.83 26.45 -1.16
C ASP A 46 22.31 26.58 -1.34
N THR A 47 21.86 26.55 -2.59
CA THR A 47 20.47 26.45 -2.97
C THR A 47 20.23 25.24 -3.86
N VAL A 48 19.10 24.55 -3.65
CA VAL A 48 18.67 23.41 -4.47
C VAL A 48 17.38 23.76 -5.18
N LYS A 49 17.38 23.62 -6.51
CA LYS A 49 16.18 23.74 -7.33
C LYS A 49 15.48 22.38 -7.37
N VAL A 50 14.22 22.37 -7.03
CA VAL A 50 13.35 21.20 -7.12
C VAL A 50 12.32 21.46 -8.19
N ALA A 51 12.21 20.53 -9.13
CA ALA A 51 11.16 20.60 -10.17
C ALA A 51 9.77 20.43 -9.55
N ALA A 52 8.75 20.85 -10.28
CA ALA A 52 7.37 20.61 -9.89
C ALA A 52 7.14 19.12 -9.60
N SER A 53 6.34 18.85 -8.60
CA SER A 53 5.88 17.49 -8.32
C SER A 53 5.09 16.95 -9.51
N ARG A 54 5.13 15.66 -9.66
CA ARG A 54 4.29 14.92 -10.62
C ARG A 54 3.43 13.92 -9.86
N PRO A 55 2.23 13.63 -10.34
CA PRO A 55 1.47 12.52 -9.81
C PRO A 55 2.30 11.23 -9.89
N VAL A 56 2.32 10.49 -8.81
CA VAL A 56 2.90 9.15 -8.76
C VAL A 56 1.76 8.20 -8.43
N GLU A 57 1.47 7.31 -9.37
CA GLU A 57 0.51 6.23 -9.12
C GLU A 57 1.17 5.19 -8.21
N LEU A 58 0.54 4.95 -7.07
CA LEU A 58 0.95 3.93 -6.12
C LEU A 58 0.18 2.64 -6.42
N ASN A 59 0.71 1.82 -7.33
CA ASN A 59 0.13 0.49 -7.56
C ASN A 59 0.31 -0.36 -6.29
N PRO A 60 -0.78 -0.91 -5.71
CA PRO A 60 -0.71 -1.67 -4.47
C PRO A 60 0.01 -3.02 -4.60
N PHE A 61 0.14 -3.56 -5.83
CA PHE A 61 0.84 -4.82 -6.11
C PHE A 61 2.32 -4.54 -6.38
N TYR A 62 3.11 -4.40 -5.32
CA TYR A 62 4.51 -4.02 -5.45
C TYR A 62 5.40 -5.14 -6.01
N ILE A 63 5.14 -6.39 -5.60
CA ILE A 63 5.79 -7.61 -6.11
C ILE A 63 4.73 -8.69 -6.25
N ASP A 64 4.72 -9.37 -7.38
CA ASP A 64 3.94 -10.56 -7.63
C ASP A 64 4.76 -11.54 -8.49
N THR A 65 5.35 -12.52 -7.87
CA THR A 65 6.30 -13.43 -8.52
C THR A 65 6.20 -14.86 -8.02
N ILE A 66 6.86 -15.78 -8.71
CA ILE A 66 7.03 -17.16 -8.25
C ILE A 66 8.52 -17.44 -8.09
N TYR A 67 8.88 -17.95 -6.93
CA TYR A 67 10.20 -18.47 -6.64
C TYR A 67 10.22 -19.99 -6.73
N GLU A 68 11.26 -20.54 -7.29
CA GLU A 68 11.54 -21.97 -7.25
C GLU A 68 12.61 -22.25 -6.19
N VAL A 69 12.22 -23.01 -5.15
CA VAL A 69 13.10 -23.34 -4.03
C VAL A 69 13.02 -24.84 -3.81
N SER A 70 14.14 -25.53 -3.99
CA SER A 70 14.24 -26.99 -3.81
C SER A 70 13.15 -27.76 -4.59
N GLY A 71 12.91 -27.36 -5.84
CA GLY A 71 11.94 -27.99 -6.74
C GLY A 71 10.48 -27.67 -6.42
N ARG A 72 10.21 -26.73 -5.51
CA ARG A 72 8.86 -26.24 -5.18
C ARG A 72 8.65 -24.84 -5.70
N LYS A 73 7.46 -24.57 -6.22
CA LYS A 73 7.02 -23.25 -6.66
C LYS A 73 6.32 -22.53 -5.50
N ILE A 74 6.85 -21.39 -5.12
CA ILE A 74 6.30 -20.55 -4.05
C ILE A 74 5.87 -19.23 -4.69
N ALA A 75 4.56 -18.98 -4.75
CA ALA A 75 4.05 -17.68 -5.14
C ALA A 75 4.25 -16.68 -4.00
N TYR A 76 4.73 -15.49 -4.34
CA TYR A 76 4.96 -14.39 -3.40
C TYR A 76 4.32 -13.12 -3.91
N MET A 77 3.54 -12.48 -3.08
CA MET A 77 2.87 -11.21 -3.40
C MET A 77 3.02 -10.23 -2.26
N VAL A 78 3.49 -9.02 -2.59
CA VAL A 78 3.46 -7.87 -1.70
C VAL A 78 2.25 -7.02 -2.08
N TYR A 79 1.30 -6.85 -1.15
CA TYR A 79 0.09 -6.09 -1.36
C TYR A 79 -0.01 -4.97 -0.33
N ASN A 80 0.27 -3.74 -0.76
CA ASN A 80 0.51 -2.62 0.13
C ASN A 80 -0.75 -1.85 0.55
N GLU A 81 -1.89 -2.03 -0.15
CA GLU A 81 -3.13 -1.32 0.19
C GLU A 81 -4.34 -2.06 -0.39
N PHE A 82 -5.42 -2.15 0.35
CA PHE A 82 -6.70 -2.66 -0.16
C PHE A 82 -7.44 -1.57 -0.94
N SER A 83 -6.90 -1.20 -2.10
CA SER A 83 -7.45 -0.19 -3.00
C SER A 83 -8.13 -0.83 -4.21
N THR A 84 -9.22 -0.21 -4.67
CA THR A 84 -10.04 -0.67 -5.81
C THR A 84 -9.49 -0.18 -7.16
N GLY A 85 -8.76 0.95 -7.15
CA GLY A 85 -8.19 1.58 -8.34
C GLY A 85 -7.43 2.87 -7.99
N PRO A 86 -6.82 3.52 -9.01
CA PRO A 86 -5.92 4.67 -8.80
C PRO A 86 -6.61 5.91 -8.22
N ASN A 87 -7.93 6.05 -8.39
CA ASN A 87 -8.68 7.16 -7.80
C ASN A 87 -9.16 6.89 -6.37
N ASN A 88 -8.90 5.68 -5.87
CA ASN A 88 -9.31 5.21 -4.54
C ASN A 88 -10.80 5.44 -4.25
N GLN A 89 -11.66 5.13 -5.23
CA GLN A 89 -13.11 5.22 -5.11
C GLN A 89 -13.72 3.82 -5.08
N ALA A 90 -14.79 3.62 -4.32
CA ALA A 90 -15.45 2.31 -4.20
C ALA A 90 -15.94 1.75 -5.55
N THR A 91 -16.17 2.60 -6.53
CA THR A 91 -16.60 2.25 -7.90
C THR A 91 -15.46 1.92 -8.84
N ASP A 92 -14.19 2.18 -8.46
CA ASP A 92 -13.05 1.78 -9.27
C ASP A 92 -12.93 0.25 -9.28
N THR A 93 -12.47 -0.30 -10.40
CA THR A 93 -12.32 -1.76 -10.56
C THR A 93 -10.93 -2.15 -11.04
N GLU A 94 -10.09 -1.19 -11.40
CA GLU A 94 -8.82 -1.43 -12.08
C GLU A 94 -7.88 -2.36 -11.30
N TYR A 95 -7.68 -2.09 -10.00
CA TYR A 95 -6.81 -2.93 -9.18
C TYR A 95 -7.45 -4.29 -8.84
N ARG A 96 -8.78 -4.37 -8.81
CA ARG A 96 -9.47 -5.66 -8.66
C ARG A 96 -9.29 -6.53 -9.90
N GLU A 97 -9.37 -5.95 -11.10
CA GLU A 97 -9.09 -6.65 -12.35
C GLU A 97 -7.60 -7.04 -12.45
N GLN A 98 -6.69 -6.17 -12.03
CA GLN A 98 -5.26 -6.50 -11.96
C GLN A 98 -5.01 -7.66 -10.99
N MET A 99 -5.63 -7.67 -9.81
CA MET A 99 -5.55 -8.79 -8.85
C MET A 99 -6.02 -10.09 -9.51
N LYS A 100 -7.14 -10.05 -10.20
CA LYS A 100 -7.66 -11.22 -10.95
C LYS A 100 -6.64 -11.76 -11.93
N GLN A 101 -6.00 -10.89 -12.71
CA GLN A 101 -4.97 -11.29 -13.68
C GLN A 101 -3.73 -11.89 -12.99
N ILE A 102 -3.31 -11.32 -11.85
CA ILE A 102 -2.21 -11.86 -11.04
C ILE A 102 -2.54 -13.28 -10.58
N PHE A 103 -3.75 -13.50 -10.02
CA PHE A 103 -4.15 -14.82 -9.53
C PHE A 103 -4.38 -15.82 -10.67
N ALA A 104 -4.88 -15.40 -11.83
CA ALA A 104 -4.95 -16.26 -13.03
C ALA A 104 -3.55 -16.73 -13.45
N ARG A 105 -2.55 -15.83 -13.43
CA ARG A 105 -1.15 -16.17 -13.74
C ARG A 105 -0.56 -17.13 -12.70
N PHE A 106 -0.77 -16.88 -11.41
CA PHE A 106 -0.32 -17.79 -10.35
C PHE A 106 -0.94 -19.18 -10.50
N LYS A 107 -2.26 -19.24 -10.74
CA LYS A 107 -2.95 -20.51 -10.94
C LYS A 107 -2.39 -21.31 -12.12
N GLY A 108 -2.08 -20.64 -13.23
CA GLY A 108 -1.46 -21.27 -14.40
C GLY A 108 -0.08 -21.86 -14.12
N GLN A 109 0.60 -21.41 -13.08
CA GLN A 109 1.91 -21.92 -12.63
C GLN A 109 1.80 -23.03 -11.59
N SER A 110 0.62 -23.26 -11.00
CA SER A 110 0.34 -24.27 -9.99
C SER A 110 1.32 -24.23 -8.80
N PRO A 111 1.34 -23.14 -8.01
CA PRO A 111 2.27 -23.02 -6.88
C PRO A 111 1.94 -24.02 -5.76
N ASP A 112 2.98 -24.53 -5.10
CA ASP A 112 2.86 -25.45 -3.97
C ASP A 112 2.49 -24.72 -2.66
N ALA A 113 2.82 -23.41 -2.58
CA ALA A 113 2.54 -22.55 -1.43
C ALA A 113 2.43 -21.10 -1.86
N PHE A 114 1.84 -20.29 -0.99
CA PHE A 114 1.70 -18.85 -1.20
C PHE A 114 2.22 -18.09 0.03
N ILE A 115 2.98 -17.03 -0.22
CA ILE A 115 3.39 -16.05 0.78
C ILE A 115 2.74 -14.72 0.44
N LEU A 116 1.85 -14.27 1.31
CA LEU A 116 1.21 -12.95 1.25
C LEU A 116 1.94 -12.01 2.20
N ASP A 117 2.50 -10.94 1.65
CA ASP A 117 3.20 -9.93 2.44
C ASP A 117 2.34 -8.68 2.59
N LEU A 118 1.83 -8.48 3.80
CA LEU A 118 1.00 -7.35 4.22
C LEU A 118 1.74 -6.44 5.21
N ARG A 119 3.06 -6.55 5.34
CA ARG A 119 3.82 -5.80 6.37
C ARG A 119 3.66 -4.29 6.28
N TYR A 120 3.37 -3.77 5.09
CA TYR A 120 3.16 -2.34 4.82
C TYR A 120 1.72 -1.99 4.47
N ASN A 121 0.77 -2.92 4.63
CA ASN A 121 -0.63 -2.71 4.29
C ASN A 121 -1.40 -2.09 5.46
N PRO A 122 -1.81 -0.79 5.38
CA PRO A 122 -2.56 -0.12 6.43
C PRO A 122 -4.06 -0.39 6.39
N GLY A 123 -4.53 -1.27 5.48
CA GLY A 123 -5.95 -1.55 5.28
C GLY A 123 -6.50 -1.01 3.96
N GLY A 124 -7.79 -0.64 3.97
CA GLY A 124 -8.53 -0.10 2.83
C GLY A 124 -9.90 -0.73 2.66
N TYR A 125 -10.32 -0.99 1.42
CA TYR A 125 -11.65 -1.53 1.13
C TYR A 125 -11.78 -3.00 1.52
N LEU A 126 -12.80 -3.29 2.31
CA LEU A 126 -13.14 -4.66 2.74
C LEU A 126 -13.47 -5.58 1.54
N SER A 127 -14.04 -5.04 0.47
CA SER A 127 -14.27 -5.79 -0.77
C SER A 127 -12.97 -6.34 -1.37
N CYS A 128 -11.87 -5.57 -1.32
CA CYS A 128 -10.57 -6.04 -1.80
C CYS A 128 -9.99 -7.14 -0.91
N ALA A 129 -10.16 -7.02 0.41
CA ALA A 129 -9.77 -8.07 1.36
C ALA A 129 -10.59 -9.36 1.15
N THR A 130 -11.89 -9.22 0.89
CA THR A 130 -12.78 -10.36 0.60
C THR A 130 -12.42 -11.05 -0.73
N ASP A 131 -12.13 -10.28 -1.78
CA ASP A 131 -11.67 -10.84 -3.06
C ASP A 131 -10.33 -11.57 -2.88
N LEU A 132 -9.36 -10.97 -2.18
CA LEU A 132 -8.09 -11.64 -1.85
C LEU A 132 -8.31 -12.93 -1.09
N GLY A 133 -9.15 -12.90 -0.05
CA GLY A 133 -9.55 -14.11 0.69
C GLY A 133 -10.16 -15.17 -0.22
N SER A 134 -10.97 -14.75 -1.20
CA SER A 134 -11.63 -15.66 -2.15
C SER A 134 -10.64 -16.36 -3.08
N TYR A 135 -9.54 -15.70 -3.46
CA TYR A 135 -8.49 -16.34 -4.25
C TYR A 135 -7.63 -17.33 -3.45
N LEU A 136 -7.47 -17.10 -2.14
CA LEU A 136 -6.54 -17.85 -1.29
C LEU A 136 -7.20 -18.92 -0.43
N ALA A 137 -8.50 -18.80 -0.14
CA ALA A 137 -9.23 -19.77 0.65
C ALA A 137 -9.34 -21.13 -0.06
N PRO A 138 -9.55 -22.22 0.68
CA PRO A 138 -9.93 -23.49 0.07
C PRO A 138 -11.18 -23.33 -0.80
N ALA A 139 -11.20 -23.92 -1.99
CA ALA A 139 -12.31 -23.77 -2.93
C ALA A 139 -13.67 -24.20 -2.34
N VAL A 140 -13.67 -25.16 -1.40
CA VAL A 140 -14.86 -25.63 -0.67
C VAL A 140 -15.46 -24.59 0.29
N ASP A 141 -14.72 -23.53 0.57
CA ASP A 141 -15.17 -22.45 1.46
C ASP A 141 -15.74 -21.25 0.73
N LEU A 142 -15.66 -21.21 -0.60
CA LEU A 142 -16.28 -20.14 -1.40
C LEU A 142 -17.80 -20.09 -1.13
N GLY A 143 -18.29 -18.87 -0.93
CA GLY A 143 -19.67 -18.59 -0.53
C GLY A 143 -19.92 -18.61 1.00
N LYS A 144 -18.99 -19.13 1.81
CA LYS A 144 -19.06 -18.99 3.27
C LYS A 144 -18.70 -17.59 3.73
N VAL A 145 -19.17 -17.17 4.89
CA VAL A 145 -18.86 -15.87 5.47
C VAL A 145 -17.36 -15.76 5.76
N PHE A 146 -16.69 -14.80 5.13
CA PHE A 146 -15.30 -14.45 5.36
C PHE A 146 -15.15 -13.60 6.62
N CYS A 147 -15.98 -12.57 6.72
CA CYS A 147 -16.02 -11.70 7.90
C CYS A 147 -17.40 -11.07 8.05
N THR A 148 -17.64 -10.52 9.24
CA THR A 148 -18.87 -9.82 9.58
C THR A 148 -18.52 -8.44 10.13
N THR A 149 -19.11 -7.37 9.58
CA THR A 149 -19.05 -6.05 10.18
C THR A 149 -20.20 -5.90 11.17
N LEU A 150 -19.86 -5.49 12.39
CA LEU A 150 -20.82 -5.15 13.43
C LEU A 150 -20.85 -3.63 13.58
N TYR A 151 -22.00 -3.04 13.40
CA TYR A 151 -22.22 -1.62 13.62
C TYR A 151 -22.79 -1.38 15.04
N ASN A 152 -22.68 -0.17 15.53
CA ASN A 152 -23.36 0.23 16.76
C ASN A 152 -24.91 0.27 16.54
N ASN A 153 -25.66 0.46 17.60
CA ASN A 153 -27.13 0.49 17.57
C ASN A 153 -27.74 1.72 16.86
N ILE A 154 -26.92 2.62 16.30
CA ILE A 154 -27.36 3.80 15.55
C ILE A 154 -27.49 3.48 14.06
N SER A 155 -26.73 2.50 13.55
CA SER A 155 -26.70 2.11 12.14
C SER A 155 -27.64 0.94 11.86
N ASP A 156 -28.32 0.98 10.71
CA ASP A 156 -29.13 -0.12 10.18
C ASP A 156 -28.67 -0.43 8.74
N PRO A 157 -28.25 -1.67 8.41
CA PRO A 157 -28.23 -2.85 9.29
C PRO A 157 -27.09 -2.79 10.31
N GLN A 158 -27.34 -3.36 11.49
CA GLN A 158 -26.34 -3.44 12.56
C GLN A 158 -25.28 -4.53 12.34
N LYS A 159 -25.56 -5.46 11.43
CA LYS A 159 -24.69 -6.57 11.06
C LYS A 159 -24.69 -6.77 9.56
N VAL A 160 -23.49 -6.84 8.95
CA VAL A 160 -23.32 -7.16 7.52
C VAL A 160 -22.29 -8.27 7.38
N ASP A 161 -22.71 -9.38 6.76
CA ASP A 161 -21.84 -10.50 6.44
C ASP A 161 -21.23 -10.32 5.04
N PHE A 162 -19.94 -10.60 4.91
CA PHE A 162 -19.19 -10.57 3.68
C PHE A 162 -18.77 -11.99 3.32
N PRO A 163 -19.46 -12.66 2.39
CA PRO A 163 -19.08 -14.00 1.98
C PRO A 163 -17.90 -13.99 1.02
N LEU A 164 -17.11 -15.05 1.01
CA LEU A 164 -16.13 -15.32 -0.04
C LEU A 164 -16.82 -15.38 -1.41
N ASN A 165 -16.25 -14.70 -2.38
CA ASN A 165 -16.86 -14.49 -3.70
C ASN A 165 -16.76 -15.75 -4.57
N THR A 166 -17.88 -16.41 -4.84
CA THR A 166 -17.98 -17.57 -5.72
C THR A 166 -17.65 -17.26 -7.18
N GLY A 167 -17.81 -16.00 -7.61
CA GLY A 167 -17.48 -15.54 -8.97
C GLY A 167 -15.99 -15.57 -9.29
N LEU A 168 -15.12 -15.77 -8.27
CA LEU A 168 -13.66 -15.82 -8.39
C LEU A 168 -13.11 -17.26 -8.37
N ALA A 169 -13.99 -18.26 -8.44
CA ALA A 169 -13.60 -19.68 -8.37
C ALA A 169 -12.62 -20.09 -9.48
N SER A 170 -12.70 -19.46 -10.66
CA SER A 170 -11.82 -19.76 -11.80
C SER A 170 -10.36 -19.41 -11.52
N GLU A 171 -10.08 -18.37 -10.75
CA GLU A 171 -8.74 -17.91 -10.38
C GLU A 171 -8.33 -18.33 -8.95
N ASN A 172 -9.23 -18.98 -8.18
CA ASN A 172 -8.93 -19.48 -6.85
C ASN A 172 -7.80 -20.50 -6.89
N LEU A 173 -6.79 -20.32 -6.03
CA LEU A 173 -5.59 -21.17 -6.02
C LEU A 173 -5.81 -22.53 -5.31
N ASN A 174 -6.82 -22.62 -4.44
CA ASN A 174 -7.13 -23.82 -3.67
C ASN A 174 -5.89 -24.40 -2.96
N LEU A 175 -5.13 -23.55 -2.30
CA LEU A 175 -3.84 -23.89 -1.74
C LEU A 175 -3.96 -24.71 -0.44
N SER A 176 -3.01 -25.61 -0.24
CA SER A 176 -2.87 -26.34 1.02
C SER A 176 -2.09 -25.54 2.09
N LYS A 177 -1.30 -24.54 1.66
CA LYS A 177 -0.46 -23.71 2.55
C LYS A 177 -0.46 -22.25 2.13
N LEU A 178 -0.80 -21.39 3.09
CA LEU A 178 -0.72 -19.95 3.02
C LEU A 178 0.14 -19.44 4.17
N TYR A 179 1.09 -18.57 3.88
CA TYR A 179 1.87 -17.84 4.86
C TYR A 179 1.55 -16.35 4.72
N VAL A 180 1.25 -15.70 5.84
CA VAL A 180 0.96 -14.25 5.86
C VAL A 180 2.01 -13.56 6.70
N LEU A 181 2.70 -12.59 6.10
CA LEU A 181 3.66 -11.74 6.78
C LEU A 181 2.97 -10.45 7.19
N THR A 182 3.03 -10.13 8.47
CA THR A 182 2.43 -8.92 9.04
C THR A 182 3.46 -8.14 9.86
N SER A 183 3.15 -6.90 10.18
CA SER A 183 3.93 -6.04 11.07
C SER A 183 2.98 -5.25 11.98
N LYS A 184 3.53 -4.39 12.84
CA LYS A 184 2.73 -3.47 13.65
C LYS A 184 1.95 -2.42 12.82
N PHE A 185 2.24 -2.30 11.53
CA PHE A 185 1.58 -1.38 10.60
C PHE A 185 0.51 -2.07 9.74
N THR A 186 0.38 -3.39 9.83
CA THR A 186 -0.68 -4.14 9.14
C THR A 186 -2.00 -3.90 9.87
N ALA A 187 -3.07 -3.52 9.12
CA ALA A 187 -4.42 -3.34 9.65
C ALA A 187 -5.09 -4.66 9.99
#